data_8d0d151748dd2744dfac0156cdaa8f3a
#
_entry.id   8d0d151748dd2744dfac0156cdaa8f3a
#
_cell.length_a   1.000
_cell.length_b   1.000
_cell.length_c   1.000
_cell.angle_alpha   90.00
_cell.angle_beta   90.00
_cell.angle_gamma   90.00
#
_symmetry.space_group_name_H-M   'P 1'
#
loop_
_entity.id
_entity.type
_entity.pdbx_description
1 polymer ?
#
loop_
_entity_poly.entity_id
_entity_poly.type
_entity_poly.pdbx_seq_one_letter_code
_entity_poly.pdbx_strand_id
1 'polypeptide(L)'
;MTNKCIDEIREALDTDKTTSEELFNESRDKAIKYQEEYNSFVTILDKKEELDSDSVIRGIPYALKDNISTKGILTTASSNILKDYIPLYDATVYKKLKEAGAVLVGKTVLDELAMGGTGTTGHTGIVRNPWDKTRMIGGSSAGSAAAVALGIVPFAIGSDTGDSIRKPAAYGGVVGYKPTYGRISRYGLFAFASSLDHVGVFTRSVKDTAYVMDIIKGHDDKDMTSLPDEDVNYVNNLSNDVKGKKMFYMKEALEINNGNENLEKIIESFYKTIDKCRELGIEVEGVSFRKDLLEAVYPAYNVISCAEATSNNSNLTGIPFGNRIDGNNINDIMMNTRTEGFSELIKRRFVIGSYVLQKENQEKLFLNAGRVRRMIVDRMNELFKDYDALIMPSTPDIAPLFNEASDKLSDEYLILGNHLVIGNFGGFPSISIPSGFVNNMPISVNITGRAKEDSLVLNLANKLEEVLGCKGMVAKDE
;
A
#
# COMPACT_ATOMS: atom_id res chain seq x y z
N MET A 1 -23.42 6.57 5.55
CA MET A 1 -23.15 6.94 4.15
C MET A 1 -21.68 6.69 3.75
N THR A 2 -20.73 6.89 4.66
CA THR A 2 -19.28 6.71 4.41
C THR A 2 -18.83 5.28 4.02
N ASN A 3 -19.69 4.31 4.20
CA ASN A 3 -19.51 2.91 3.73
C ASN A 3 -19.93 2.69 2.26
N LYS A 4 -20.31 3.74 1.53
CA LYS A 4 -20.69 3.70 0.11
C LYS A 4 -19.50 4.02 -0.81
N CYS A 5 -19.64 3.71 -2.10
CA CYS A 5 -18.69 4.13 -3.12
C CYS A 5 -18.81 5.64 -3.43
N ILE A 6 -17.77 6.23 -4.02
CA ILE A 6 -17.71 7.67 -4.30
C ILE A 6 -18.89 8.17 -5.13
N ASP A 7 -19.32 7.42 -6.16
CA ASP A 7 -20.49 7.78 -6.98
C ASP A 7 -21.77 7.96 -6.15
N GLU A 8 -22.04 7.01 -5.25
CA GLU A 8 -23.25 7.03 -4.40
C GLU A 8 -23.19 8.20 -3.41
N ILE A 9 -22.00 8.48 -2.86
CA ILE A 9 -21.79 9.62 -1.97
C ILE A 9 -21.94 10.93 -2.73
N ARG A 10 -21.38 11.04 -3.93
CA ARG A 10 -21.49 12.22 -4.78
C ARG A 10 -22.94 12.51 -5.13
N GLU A 11 -23.71 11.49 -5.57
CA GLU A 11 -25.14 11.64 -5.85
C GLU A 11 -25.91 12.11 -4.60
N ALA A 12 -25.58 11.60 -3.43
CA ALA A 12 -26.22 12.00 -2.18
C ALA A 12 -25.91 13.48 -1.81
N LEU A 13 -24.67 13.92 -2.03
CA LEU A 13 -24.28 15.34 -1.86
C LEU A 13 -24.95 16.26 -2.87
N ASP A 14 -25.01 15.88 -4.15
CA ASP A 14 -25.61 16.68 -5.22
C ASP A 14 -27.14 16.78 -5.14
N THR A 15 -27.77 15.83 -4.44
CA THR A 15 -29.22 15.80 -4.21
C THR A 15 -29.63 16.24 -2.81
N ASP A 16 -28.73 16.86 -2.05
CA ASP A 16 -28.95 17.33 -0.67
C ASP A 16 -29.48 16.26 0.30
N LYS A 17 -29.21 14.95 0.01
CA LYS A 17 -29.53 13.84 0.93
C LYS A 17 -28.53 13.75 2.08
N THR A 18 -27.38 14.34 1.94
CA THR A 18 -26.35 14.51 2.97
C THR A 18 -25.50 15.73 2.68
N THR A 19 -24.73 16.15 3.67
CA THR A 19 -23.80 17.29 3.56
C THR A 19 -22.37 16.83 3.87
N SER A 20 -21.37 17.59 3.43
CA SER A 20 -19.97 17.36 3.78
C SER A 20 -19.74 17.33 5.29
N GLU A 21 -20.46 18.18 6.05
CA GLU A 21 -20.40 18.22 7.52
C GLU A 21 -20.93 16.92 8.14
N GLU A 22 -22.06 16.41 7.67
CA GLU A 22 -22.63 15.15 8.13
C GLU A 22 -21.71 13.97 7.82
N LEU A 23 -21.12 13.92 6.62
CA LEU A 23 -20.16 12.88 6.23
C LEU A 23 -18.89 12.92 7.08
N PHE A 24 -18.35 14.10 7.35
CA PHE A 24 -17.20 14.24 8.22
C PHE A 24 -17.52 13.76 9.64
N ASN A 25 -18.64 14.19 10.20
CA ASN A 25 -19.07 13.79 11.54
C ASN A 25 -19.31 12.28 11.62
N GLU A 26 -19.99 11.67 10.63
CA GLU A 26 -20.16 10.23 10.54
C GLU A 26 -18.81 9.49 10.53
N SER A 27 -17.86 9.95 9.70
CA SER A 27 -16.51 9.35 9.63
C SER A 27 -15.75 9.49 10.94
N ARG A 28 -15.75 10.70 11.53
CA ARG A 28 -15.09 10.97 12.81
C ARG A 28 -15.67 10.11 13.94
N ASP A 29 -16.99 10.05 14.05
CA ASP A 29 -17.67 9.32 15.11
C ASP A 29 -17.43 7.80 14.99
N LYS A 30 -17.40 7.27 13.74
CA LYS A 30 -16.96 5.88 13.49
C LYS A 30 -15.50 5.67 13.84
N ALA A 31 -14.61 6.61 13.47
CA ALA A 31 -13.18 6.53 13.82
C ALA A 31 -13.00 6.47 15.34
N ILE A 32 -13.69 7.30 16.11
CA ILE A 32 -13.66 7.29 17.57
C ILE A 32 -14.24 5.98 18.12
N LYS A 33 -15.41 5.54 17.63
CA LYS A 33 -16.08 4.30 18.05
C LYS A 33 -15.18 3.08 17.91
N TYR A 34 -14.47 2.97 16.79
CA TYR A 34 -13.65 1.81 16.45
C TYR A 34 -12.19 1.91 16.91
N GLN A 35 -11.75 3.07 17.45
CA GLN A 35 -10.35 3.31 17.77
C GLN A 35 -9.80 2.35 18.83
N GLU A 36 -10.53 2.11 19.92
CA GLU A 36 -10.08 1.23 21.01
C GLU A 36 -9.90 -0.22 20.52
N GLU A 37 -10.77 -0.67 19.63
CA GLU A 37 -10.79 -2.05 19.19
C GLU A 37 -9.82 -2.33 18.03
N TYR A 38 -9.76 -1.44 17.03
CA TYR A 38 -9.01 -1.66 15.79
C TYR A 38 -7.74 -0.81 15.68
N ASN A 39 -7.60 0.27 16.45
CA ASN A 39 -6.45 1.16 16.47
C ASN A 39 -6.03 1.66 15.07
N SER A 40 -7.01 2.12 14.28
CA SER A 40 -6.76 2.52 12.89
C SER A 40 -6.09 3.88 12.74
N PHE A 41 -6.19 4.77 13.74
CA PHE A 41 -5.74 6.16 13.66
C PHE A 41 -4.67 6.49 14.72
N VAL A 42 -3.67 7.28 14.34
CA VAL A 42 -2.76 7.99 15.25
C VAL A 42 -3.42 9.28 15.73
N THR A 43 -4.08 9.98 14.79
CA THR A 43 -4.74 11.26 15.05
C THR A 43 -6.10 11.28 14.35
N ILE A 44 -7.16 11.61 15.09
CA ILE A 44 -8.50 11.88 14.56
C ILE A 44 -8.72 13.39 14.69
N LEU A 45 -9.17 14.04 13.62
CA LEU A 45 -9.36 15.49 13.60
C LEU A 45 -10.74 15.87 14.16
N ASP A 46 -10.78 16.93 14.98
CA ASP A 46 -12.01 17.43 15.57
C ASP A 46 -12.84 18.29 14.62
N LYS A 47 -12.17 18.89 13.62
CA LYS A 47 -12.76 19.84 12.68
C LYS A 47 -12.35 19.51 11.26
N LYS A 48 -13.29 19.65 10.33
CA LYS A 48 -13.00 19.57 8.91
C LYS A 48 -12.34 20.84 8.40
N GLU A 49 -11.50 20.66 7.40
CA GLU A 49 -11.05 21.72 6.50
C GLU A 49 -11.45 21.32 5.08
N GLU A 50 -12.20 22.16 4.40
CA GLU A 50 -12.69 21.91 3.05
C GLU A 50 -12.48 23.16 2.21
N LEU A 51 -11.94 22.98 1.01
CA LEU A 51 -11.88 24.02 -0.02
C LEU A 51 -12.98 23.79 -1.03
N ASP A 52 -13.52 24.88 -1.58
CA ASP A 52 -14.48 24.80 -2.66
C ASP A 52 -13.81 24.31 -3.94
N SER A 53 -14.48 23.41 -4.66
CA SER A 53 -13.93 22.73 -5.84
C SER A 53 -15.06 22.11 -6.66
N ASP A 54 -14.86 21.97 -7.96
CA ASP A 54 -15.76 21.20 -8.85
C ASP A 54 -15.41 19.73 -8.94
N SER A 55 -14.50 19.24 -8.10
CA SER A 55 -14.05 17.86 -8.11
C SER A 55 -15.12 16.87 -7.62
N VAL A 56 -15.15 15.69 -8.21
CA VAL A 56 -16.03 14.59 -7.80
C VAL A 56 -15.84 14.19 -6.33
N ILE A 57 -14.65 14.40 -5.75
CA ILE A 57 -14.36 14.08 -4.34
C ILE A 57 -14.57 15.27 -3.38
N ARG A 58 -15.09 16.42 -3.84
CA ARG A 58 -15.39 17.54 -2.95
C ARG A 58 -16.37 17.11 -1.86
N GLY A 59 -16.04 17.44 -0.62
CA GLY A 59 -16.83 17.10 0.57
C GLY A 59 -16.75 15.65 1.00
N ILE A 60 -15.97 14.81 0.30
CA ILE A 60 -15.84 13.38 0.62
C ILE A 60 -14.73 13.18 1.66
N PRO A 61 -15.03 12.48 2.78
CA PRO A 61 -14.06 12.22 3.83
C PRO A 61 -13.03 11.16 3.40
N TYR A 62 -11.77 11.34 3.84
CA TYR A 62 -10.69 10.37 3.60
C TYR A 62 -9.72 10.30 4.78
N ALA A 63 -8.88 9.26 4.78
CA ALA A 63 -7.81 9.07 5.75
C ALA A 63 -6.43 9.06 5.07
N LEU A 64 -5.40 9.50 5.79
CA LEU A 64 -4.05 9.69 5.27
C LEU A 64 -3.03 8.95 6.14
N LYS A 65 -2.20 8.11 5.55
CA LYS A 65 -1.14 7.40 6.28
C LYS A 65 -0.21 8.38 7.00
N ASP A 66 0.14 8.09 8.23
CA ASP A 66 0.84 9.02 9.12
C ASP A 66 2.34 9.22 8.80
N ASN A 67 2.84 8.65 7.71
CA ASN A 67 4.15 8.99 7.15
C ASN A 67 4.09 10.04 6.01
N ILE A 68 2.94 10.68 5.80
CA ILE A 68 2.74 11.73 4.81
C ILE A 68 2.61 13.07 5.53
N SER A 69 3.55 13.98 5.27
CA SER A 69 3.64 15.29 5.93
C SER A 69 2.41 16.14 5.67
N THR A 70 1.84 16.66 6.76
CA THR A 70 0.62 17.47 6.73
C THR A 70 0.86 18.68 7.64
N LYS A 71 0.98 19.88 7.04
CA LYS A 71 1.31 21.10 7.78
C LYS A 71 0.34 21.37 8.91
N GLY A 72 0.89 21.56 10.12
CA GLY A 72 0.11 21.87 11.32
C GLY A 72 -0.60 20.67 11.94
N ILE A 73 -0.50 19.47 11.37
CA ILE A 73 -1.11 18.23 11.89
C ILE A 73 0.00 17.25 12.27
N LEU A 74 -0.13 16.63 13.45
CA LEU A 74 0.82 15.63 13.95
C LEU A 74 1.10 14.57 12.88
N THR A 75 2.40 14.29 12.65
CA THR A 75 2.87 13.32 11.66
C THR A 75 4.04 12.54 12.24
N THR A 76 3.77 11.36 12.78
CA THR A 76 4.72 10.60 13.59
C THR A 76 5.42 9.48 12.82
N ALA A 77 4.95 9.14 11.62
CA ALA A 77 5.31 7.91 10.93
C ALA A 77 5.20 6.66 11.83
N SER A 78 4.27 6.70 12.79
CA SER A 78 4.06 5.70 13.86
C SER A 78 5.34 5.34 14.61
N SER A 79 6.27 6.30 14.83
CA SER A 79 7.53 6.13 15.53
C SER A 79 7.66 7.08 16.72
N ASN A 80 8.20 6.58 17.84
CA ASN A 80 8.45 7.41 19.02
C ASN A 80 9.45 8.54 18.76
N ILE A 81 10.36 8.40 17.81
CA ILE A 81 11.32 9.46 17.46
C ILE A 81 10.65 10.70 16.85
N LEU A 82 9.44 10.53 16.31
CA LEU A 82 8.63 11.60 15.72
C LEU A 82 7.31 11.84 16.48
N LYS A 83 7.15 11.31 17.68
CA LYS A 83 5.86 11.30 18.43
C LYS A 83 5.20 12.68 18.60
N ASP A 84 6.01 13.75 18.59
CA ASP A 84 5.54 15.13 18.77
C ASP A 84 5.82 16.00 17.52
N TYR A 85 6.15 15.39 16.38
CA TYR A 85 6.54 16.14 15.20
C TYR A 85 5.33 16.67 14.44
N ILE A 86 5.30 17.99 14.24
CA ILE A 86 4.32 18.69 13.42
C ILE A 86 5.04 19.29 12.20
N PRO A 87 4.74 18.85 10.97
CA PRO A 87 5.35 19.36 9.75
C PRO A 87 5.05 20.84 9.50
N LEU A 88 6.02 21.54 8.90
CA LEU A 88 5.87 22.95 8.48
C LEU A 88 5.42 23.10 7.01
N TYR A 89 5.24 21.99 6.31
CA TYR A 89 4.86 21.93 4.89
C TYR A 89 3.93 20.75 4.62
N ASP A 90 3.19 20.86 3.52
CA ASP A 90 2.32 19.81 3.03
C ASP A 90 3.03 18.91 2.01
N ALA A 91 2.77 17.61 2.09
CA ALA A 91 3.06 16.71 0.99
C ALA A 91 2.21 17.04 -0.23
N THR A 92 2.75 16.86 -1.44
CA THR A 92 2.03 17.18 -2.68
C THR A 92 0.74 16.41 -2.83
N VAL A 93 0.72 15.12 -2.43
CA VAL A 93 -0.51 14.31 -2.47
C VAL A 93 -1.61 14.89 -1.56
N TYR A 94 -1.25 15.33 -0.35
CA TYR A 94 -2.21 15.98 0.56
C TYR A 94 -2.71 17.31 -0.01
N LYS A 95 -1.80 18.13 -0.55
CA LYS A 95 -2.14 19.41 -1.17
C LYS A 95 -3.14 19.22 -2.31
N LYS A 96 -2.93 18.27 -3.23
CA LYS A 96 -3.85 17.98 -4.35
C LYS A 96 -5.22 17.52 -3.87
N LEU A 97 -5.30 16.66 -2.85
CA LEU A 97 -6.57 16.22 -2.27
C LEU A 97 -7.32 17.38 -1.60
N LYS A 98 -6.62 18.22 -0.85
CA LYS A 98 -7.17 19.43 -0.23
C LYS A 98 -7.71 20.40 -1.27
N GLU A 99 -6.96 20.69 -2.34
CA GLU A 99 -7.37 21.56 -3.45
C GLU A 99 -8.56 20.98 -4.23
N ALA A 100 -8.71 19.66 -4.26
CA ALA A 100 -9.89 18.99 -4.80
C ALA A 100 -11.09 18.96 -3.83
N GLY A 101 -10.98 19.60 -2.66
CA GLY A 101 -12.06 19.71 -1.68
C GLY A 101 -12.34 18.42 -0.89
N ALA A 102 -11.47 17.43 -0.93
CA ALA A 102 -11.60 16.24 -0.09
C ALA A 102 -11.32 16.58 1.38
N VAL A 103 -12.02 15.91 2.30
CA VAL A 103 -12.00 16.24 3.73
C VAL A 103 -11.20 15.22 4.53
N LEU A 104 -10.06 15.64 5.09
CA LEU A 104 -9.23 14.76 5.92
C LEU A 104 -9.91 14.50 7.26
N VAL A 105 -10.11 13.22 7.60
CA VAL A 105 -10.66 12.76 8.89
C VAL A 105 -9.55 12.51 9.92
N GLY A 106 -8.40 12.02 9.48
CA GLY A 106 -7.29 11.74 10.38
C GLY A 106 -6.10 11.07 9.73
N LYS A 107 -5.08 10.85 10.57
CA LYS A 107 -3.81 10.20 10.21
C LYS A 107 -3.82 8.76 10.68
N THR A 108 -3.57 7.82 9.76
CA THR A 108 -3.72 6.38 10.03
C THR A 108 -2.43 5.73 10.51
N VAL A 109 -2.57 4.76 11.40
CA VAL A 109 -1.47 3.96 11.94
C VAL A 109 -0.77 3.17 10.83
N LEU A 110 0.55 3.04 10.96
CA LEU A 110 1.38 2.22 10.08
C LEU A 110 2.39 1.42 10.90
N ASP A 111 3.03 0.44 10.29
CA ASP A 111 4.25 -0.12 10.87
C ASP A 111 5.33 0.97 10.94
N GLU A 112 6.08 1.02 12.01
CA GLU A 112 7.03 2.08 12.31
C GLU A 112 7.90 2.47 11.10
N LEU A 113 7.89 3.75 10.71
CA LEU A 113 8.62 4.32 9.58
C LEU A 113 8.36 3.58 8.25
N ALA A 114 7.19 2.97 8.09
CA ALA A 114 6.80 2.11 6.97
C ALA A 114 7.67 0.84 6.80
N MET A 115 8.45 0.45 7.80
CA MET A 115 9.42 -0.64 7.77
C MET A 115 8.90 -1.94 8.37
N GLY A 116 7.67 -2.32 8.03
CA GLY A 116 7.04 -3.57 8.49
C GLY A 116 6.07 -4.12 7.45
N GLY A 117 5.37 -5.18 7.79
CA GLY A 117 4.39 -5.83 6.91
C GLY A 117 3.23 -6.48 7.67
N THR A 118 3.10 -6.18 8.97
CA THR A 118 2.17 -6.86 9.89
C THR A 118 1.10 -5.95 10.48
N GLY A 119 1.32 -4.64 10.53
CA GLY A 119 0.45 -3.69 11.24
C GLY A 119 0.59 -3.77 12.77
N THR A 120 1.73 -4.27 13.27
CA THR A 120 1.92 -4.54 14.71
C THR A 120 3.04 -3.73 15.35
N THR A 121 3.78 -2.92 14.58
CA THR A 121 5.01 -2.27 15.06
C THR A 121 4.90 -0.76 15.22
N GLY A 122 3.73 -0.18 14.99
CA GLY A 122 3.47 1.24 15.25
C GLY A 122 3.50 1.57 16.73
N HIS A 123 3.96 2.78 17.09
CA HIS A 123 4.10 3.21 18.50
C HIS A 123 2.76 3.32 19.26
N THR A 124 1.64 3.43 18.53
CA THR A 124 0.28 3.41 19.11
C THR A 124 -0.25 2.00 19.36
N GLY A 125 0.48 0.95 18.93
CA GLY A 125 0.11 -0.44 19.11
C GLY A 125 -0.40 -1.13 17.84
N ILE A 126 -1.03 -2.28 18.03
CA ILE A 126 -1.44 -3.21 16.97
C ILE A 126 -2.71 -2.71 16.28
N VAL A 127 -2.72 -2.76 14.95
CA VAL A 127 -3.94 -2.62 14.13
C VAL A 127 -4.56 -4.00 13.90
N ARG A 128 -5.82 -4.17 14.28
CA ARG A 128 -6.52 -5.45 14.15
C ARG A 128 -7.26 -5.55 12.81
N ASN A 129 -7.40 -6.78 12.31
CA ASN A 129 -8.15 -7.03 11.09
C ASN A 129 -9.67 -6.86 11.35
N PRO A 130 -10.38 -6.05 10.54
CA PRO A 130 -11.82 -5.84 10.68
C PRO A 130 -12.70 -7.10 10.50
N TRP A 131 -12.21 -8.11 9.78
CA TRP A 131 -12.94 -9.37 9.54
C TRP A 131 -12.76 -10.37 10.68
N ASP A 132 -11.61 -10.34 11.37
CA ASP A 132 -11.29 -11.17 12.53
C ASP A 132 -10.24 -10.46 13.40
N LYS A 133 -10.61 -9.99 14.57
CA LYS A 133 -9.78 -9.22 15.51
C LYS A 133 -8.59 -9.99 16.07
N THR A 134 -8.55 -11.31 15.93
CA THR A 134 -7.43 -12.16 16.34
C THR A 134 -6.34 -12.24 15.28
N ARG A 135 -6.55 -11.60 14.12
CA ARG A 135 -5.67 -11.65 12.95
C ARG A 135 -5.04 -10.30 12.63
N MET A 136 -3.87 -10.37 11.99
CA MET A 136 -3.20 -9.21 11.42
C MET A 136 -3.98 -8.70 10.21
N ILE A 137 -3.96 -7.38 9.97
CA ILE A 137 -4.44 -6.82 8.70
C ILE A 137 -3.32 -6.70 7.66
N GLY A 138 -2.08 -7.00 8.07
CA GLY A 138 -0.92 -6.71 7.26
C GLY A 138 -0.49 -5.25 7.37
N GLY A 139 0.58 -4.91 6.66
CA GLY A 139 1.18 -3.57 6.70
C GLY A 139 2.08 -3.31 5.48
N SER A 140 2.72 -2.15 5.46
CA SER A 140 2.80 -1.17 6.56
C SER A 140 1.60 -0.20 6.62
N SER A 141 0.72 -0.11 5.63
CA SER A 141 -0.44 0.82 5.62
C SER A 141 -1.67 0.23 6.34
N ALA A 142 -1.46 -0.37 7.51
CA ALA A 142 -2.46 -1.13 8.25
C ALA A 142 -3.72 -0.31 8.59
N GLY A 143 -3.56 0.87 9.17
CA GLY A 143 -4.68 1.73 9.55
C GLY A 143 -5.47 2.26 8.35
N SER A 144 -4.79 2.53 7.21
CA SER A 144 -5.46 2.95 5.97
C SER A 144 -6.37 1.85 5.42
N ALA A 145 -5.89 0.60 5.39
CA ALA A 145 -6.69 -0.55 4.99
C ALA A 145 -7.87 -0.79 5.95
N ALA A 146 -7.62 -0.73 7.26
CA ALA A 146 -8.66 -0.90 8.29
C ALA A 146 -9.75 0.18 8.20
N ALA A 147 -9.37 1.45 8.02
CA ALA A 147 -10.32 2.55 7.93
C ALA A 147 -11.30 2.41 6.74
N VAL A 148 -10.80 1.92 5.59
CA VAL A 148 -11.63 1.65 4.41
C VAL A 148 -12.47 0.39 4.60
N ALA A 149 -11.90 -0.69 5.14
CA ALA A 149 -12.60 -1.97 5.39
C ALA A 149 -13.73 -1.82 6.41
N LEU A 150 -13.56 -0.98 7.44
CA LEU A 150 -14.61 -0.66 8.43
C LEU A 150 -15.66 0.32 7.91
N GLY A 151 -15.53 0.85 6.69
CA GLY A 151 -16.45 1.87 6.17
C GLY A 151 -16.39 3.20 6.94
N ILE A 152 -15.27 3.49 7.60
CA ILE A 152 -15.03 4.78 8.26
C ILE A 152 -14.88 5.87 7.20
N VAL A 153 -14.11 5.58 6.17
CA VAL A 153 -13.91 6.47 5.02
C VAL A 153 -14.10 5.70 3.72
N PRO A 154 -14.54 6.36 2.62
CA PRO A 154 -14.62 5.73 1.30
C PRO A 154 -13.26 5.45 0.68
N PHE A 155 -12.24 6.25 0.94
CA PHE A 155 -10.88 6.01 0.48
C PHE A 155 -9.82 6.45 1.49
N ALA A 156 -8.63 5.89 1.35
CA ALA A 156 -7.46 6.29 2.14
C ALA A 156 -6.19 6.28 1.27
N ILE A 157 -5.22 7.09 1.67
CA ILE A 157 -3.90 7.13 1.04
C ILE A 157 -2.91 6.33 1.88
N GLY A 158 -2.08 5.55 1.20
CA GLY A 158 -1.01 4.77 1.81
C GLY A 158 0.33 4.92 1.09
N SER A 159 1.31 4.13 1.50
CA SER A 159 2.59 4.00 0.81
C SER A 159 3.00 2.53 0.69
N ASP A 160 3.73 2.19 -0.36
CA ASP A 160 4.13 0.82 -0.71
C ASP A 160 5.59 0.80 -1.16
N THR A 161 6.41 0.05 -0.43
CA THR A 161 7.84 -0.12 -0.72
C THR A 161 8.16 -1.54 -1.18
N GLY A 162 7.31 -2.51 -0.81
CA GLY A 162 7.38 -3.91 -1.22
C GLY A 162 6.02 -4.54 -1.47
N ASP A 163 5.06 -4.25 -0.59
CA ASP A 163 3.70 -4.80 -0.63
C ASP A 163 2.71 -3.99 0.24
N SER A 164 3.17 -2.88 0.79
CA SER A 164 2.52 -2.20 1.93
C SER A 164 1.20 -1.48 1.63
N ILE A 165 0.69 -1.54 0.42
CA ILE A 165 -0.70 -1.20 0.03
C ILE A 165 -1.44 -2.49 -0.33
N ARG A 166 -0.86 -3.31 -1.18
CA ARG A 166 -1.52 -4.44 -1.83
C ARG A 166 -1.80 -5.60 -0.88
N LYS A 167 -0.87 -5.91 0.02
CA LYS A 167 -1.05 -6.95 1.03
C LYS A 167 -2.09 -6.57 2.09
N PRO A 168 -2.02 -5.40 2.77
CA PRO A 168 -3.07 -5.03 3.71
C PRO A 168 -4.43 -4.82 3.04
N ALA A 169 -4.50 -4.41 1.77
CA ALA A 169 -5.73 -4.39 1.01
C ALA A 169 -6.31 -5.81 0.83
N ALA A 170 -5.46 -6.78 0.49
CA ALA A 170 -5.88 -8.18 0.32
C ALA A 170 -6.46 -8.76 1.62
N TYR A 171 -5.77 -8.60 2.75
CA TYR A 171 -6.25 -9.07 4.04
C TYR A 171 -7.43 -8.28 4.60
N GLY A 172 -7.58 -7.01 4.19
CA GLY A 172 -8.71 -6.16 4.56
C GLY A 172 -9.93 -6.30 3.67
N GLY A 173 -9.84 -7.05 2.57
CA GLY A 173 -10.95 -7.20 1.61
C GLY A 173 -11.32 -5.90 0.89
N VAL A 174 -10.34 -5.07 0.59
CA VAL A 174 -10.50 -3.79 -0.10
C VAL A 174 -9.59 -3.72 -1.34
N VAL A 175 -9.82 -2.75 -2.21
CA VAL A 175 -8.95 -2.47 -3.35
C VAL A 175 -7.71 -1.73 -2.86
N GLY A 176 -6.52 -2.18 -3.27
CA GLY A 176 -5.26 -1.51 -2.99
C GLY A 176 -4.44 -1.29 -4.25
N TYR A 177 -4.22 -0.05 -4.61
CA TYR A 177 -3.52 0.31 -5.85
C TYR A 177 -2.20 1.03 -5.59
N LYS A 178 -1.15 0.45 -6.13
CA LYS A 178 0.19 1.02 -6.25
C LYS A 178 0.44 1.40 -7.71
N PRO A 179 0.49 2.69 -8.05
CA PRO A 179 0.70 3.14 -9.44
C PRO A 179 2.13 2.88 -9.94
N THR A 180 2.39 3.26 -11.17
CA THR A 180 3.75 3.36 -11.71
C THR A 180 4.61 4.27 -10.82
N TYR A 181 5.88 3.89 -10.62
CA TYR A 181 6.85 4.71 -9.88
C TYR A 181 6.94 6.13 -10.44
N GLY A 182 6.79 7.11 -9.56
CA GLY A 182 6.76 8.53 -9.94
C GLY A 182 5.44 9.02 -10.54
N ARG A 183 4.39 8.20 -10.65
CA ARG A 183 3.07 8.66 -11.10
C ARG A 183 2.40 9.60 -10.10
N ILE A 184 2.67 9.41 -8.82
CA ILE A 184 2.31 10.30 -7.72
C ILE A 184 3.60 10.82 -7.12
N SER A 185 3.67 12.13 -6.87
CA SER A 185 4.80 12.76 -6.18
C SER A 185 5.01 12.16 -4.79
N ARG A 186 6.27 11.94 -4.44
CA ARG A 186 6.71 11.50 -3.10
C ARG A 186 7.18 12.65 -2.22
N TYR A 187 7.08 13.91 -2.69
CA TYR A 187 7.42 15.06 -1.86
C TYR A 187 6.54 15.09 -0.61
N GLY A 188 7.20 15.10 0.54
CA GLY A 188 6.55 15.07 1.86
C GLY A 188 6.24 13.67 2.39
N LEU A 189 6.60 12.59 1.68
CA LEU A 189 6.58 11.23 2.20
C LEU A 189 7.86 10.98 3.03
N PHE A 190 7.74 10.50 4.26
CA PHE A 190 8.89 9.96 4.99
C PHE A 190 9.41 8.73 4.29
N ALA A 191 10.63 8.80 3.78
CA ALA A 191 11.20 7.78 2.92
C ALA A 191 11.64 6.54 3.72
N PHE A 192 11.20 5.36 3.26
CA PHE A 192 11.79 4.09 3.67
C PHE A 192 12.94 3.73 2.71
N ALA A 193 12.64 3.42 1.46
CA ALA A 193 13.62 3.11 0.43
C ALA A 193 13.28 3.89 -0.85
N SER A 194 14.02 4.97 -1.10
CA SER A 194 13.71 5.96 -2.14
C SER A 194 13.58 5.37 -3.55
N SER A 195 14.32 4.30 -3.85
CA SER A 195 14.24 3.63 -5.15
C SER A 195 13.04 2.69 -5.31
N LEU A 196 12.24 2.49 -4.23
CA LEU A 196 11.15 1.52 -4.15
C LEU A 196 9.83 2.12 -3.66
N ASP A 197 9.86 3.26 -2.94
CA ASP A 197 8.68 3.86 -2.32
C ASP A 197 7.69 4.39 -3.36
N HIS A 198 6.41 4.10 -3.14
CA HIS A 198 5.28 4.62 -3.90
C HIS A 198 4.22 5.16 -2.94
N VAL A 199 3.52 6.21 -3.33
CA VAL A 199 2.24 6.59 -2.76
C VAL A 199 1.14 5.89 -3.56
N GLY A 200 0.06 5.47 -2.89
CA GLY A 200 -1.08 4.86 -3.58
C GLY A 200 -2.34 4.86 -2.73
N VAL A 201 -3.35 4.15 -3.18
CA VAL A 201 -4.74 4.36 -2.80
C VAL A 201 -5.38 3.07 -2.27
N PHE A 202 -6.21 3.20 -1.23
CA PHE A 202 -7.16 2.19 -0.78
C PHE A 202 -8.58 2.67 -1.03
N THR A 203 -9.42 1.81 -1.60
CA THR A 203 -10.84 2.09 -1.87
C THR A 203 -11.67 0.81 -1.76
N ARG A 204 -12.99 0.91 -1.96
CA ARG A 204 -13.87 -0.26 -2.05
C ARG A 204 -14.27 -0.62 -3.47
N SER A 205 -13.86 0.18 -4.47
CA SER A 205 -14.04 -0.16 -5.88
C SER A 205 -12.87 0.35 -6.72
N VAL A 206 -12.63 -0.31 -7.83
CA VAL A 206 -11.60 0.14 -8.80
C VAL A 206 -11.97 1.50 -9.40
N LYS A 207 -13.26 1.77 -9.59
CA LYS A 207 -13.71 3.08 -10.08
C LYS A 207 -13.39 4.21 -9.10
N ASP A 208 -13.56 3.98 -7.79
CA ASP A 208 -13.16 4.95 -6.77
C ASP A 208 -11.65 5.20 -6.81
N THR A 209 -10.86 4.15 -7.02
CA THR A 209 -9.40 4.27 -7.22
C THR A 209 -9.09 5.19 -8.41
N ALA A 210 -9.79 5.01 -9.55
CA ALA A 210 -9.57 5.82 -10.73
C ALA A 210 -9.91 7.31 -10.49
N TYR A 211 -11.01 7.63 -9.77
CA TYR A 211 -11.33 8.99 -9.37
C TYR A 211 -10.22 9.65 -8.56
N VAL A 212 -9.74 8.97 -7.53
CA VAL A 212 -8.66 9.51 -6.68
C VAL A 212 -7.37 9.67 -7.47
N MET A 213 -7.03 8.69 -8.32
CA MET A 213 -5.83 8.72 -9.16
C MET A 213 -5.83 9.86 -10.16
N ASP A 214 -6.98 10.19 -10.78
CA ASP A 214 -7.09 11.32 -11.71
C ASP A 214 -6.75 12.66 -11.04
N ILE A 215 -6.93 12.77 -9.72
CA ILE A 215 -6.65 13.97 -8.94
C ILE A 215 -5.19 14.03 -8.48
N ILE A 216 -4.66 12.92 -7.94
CA ILE A 216 -3.35 12.95 -7.26
C ILE A 216 -2.15 12.68 -8.17
N LYS A 217 -2.35 12.18 -9.39
CA LYS A 217 -1.30 11.96 -10.38
C LYS A 217 -0.65 13.26 -10.86
N GLY A 218 0.49 13.15 -11.52
CA GLY A 218 1.11 14.21 -12.30
C GLY A 218 2.48 14.66 -11.79
N HIS A 219 3.09 15.56 -12.54
CA HIS A 219 4.44 16.08 -12.29
C HIS A 219 4.51 16.96 -11.04
N ASP A 220 5.67 16.95 -10.39
CA ASP A 220 5.99 17.82 -9.27
C ASP A 220 7.46 18.21 -9.32
N ASP A 221 7.75 19.51 -9.48
CA ASP A 221 9.10 20.06 -9.48
C ASP A 221 9.88 19.81 -8.19
N LYS A 222 9.19 19.42 -7.10
CA LYS A 222 9.79 19.07 -5.81
C LYS A 222 10.18 17.60 -5.70
N ASP A 223 9.75 16.77 -6.64
CA ASP A 223 10.12 15.36 -6.75
C ASP A 223 10.68 15.05 -8.14
N MET A 224 12.01 15.08 -8.27
CA MET A 224 12.74 14.81 -9.51
C MET A 224 12.48 13.41 -10.10
N THR A 225 11.82 12.52 -9.36
CA THR A 225 11.44 11.19 -9.84
C THR A 225 9.99 11.15 -10.34
N SER A 226 9.22 12.24 -10.18
CA SER A 226 7.86 12.32 -10.68
C SER A 226 7.85 12.27 -12.22
N LEU A 227 6.88 11.52 -12.77
CA LEU A 227 6.72 11.41 -14.22
C LEU A 227 6.13 12.70 -14.78
N PRO A 228 6.42 13.03 -16.05
CA PRO A 228 5.72 14.10 -16.75
C PRO A 228 4.20 13.91 -16.70
N ASP A 229 3.47 15.03 -16.79
CA ASP A 229 2.01 14.98 -16.91
C ASP A 229 1.60 14.22 -18.18
N GLU A 230 0.55 13.45 -18.06
CA GLU A 230 -0.09 12.74 -19.17
C GLU A 230 -1.55 13.17 -19.24
N ASP A 231 -2.02 13.44 -20.46
CA ASP A 231 -3.44 13.68 -20.73
C ASP A 231 -4.21 12.36 -20.75
N VAL A 232 -4.30 11.74 -19.59
CA VAL A 232 -5.01 10.48 -19.37
C VAL A 232 -6.08 10.68 -18.32
N ASN A 233 -7.32 10.29 -18.64
CA ASN A 233 -8.41 10.17 -17.68
C ASN A 233 -8.64 8.69 -17.39
N TYR A 234 -8.30 8.26 -16.17
CA TYR A 234 -8.40 6.85 -15.78
C TYR A 234 -9.86 6.39 -15.71
N VAL A 235 -10.76 7.23 -15.23
CA VAL A 235 -12.20 6.91 -15.12
C VAL A 235 -12.79 6.62 -16.50
N ASN A 236 -12.52 7.47 -17.50
CA ASN A 236 -13.02 7.25 -18.84
C ASN A 236 -12.49 5.96 -19.47
N ASN A 237 -11.25 5.58 -19.15
CA ASN A 237 -10.61 4.40 -19.70
C ASN A 237 -11.09 3.07 -19.08
N LEU A 238 -11.84 3.11 -17.95
CA LEU A 238 -12.42 1.89 -17.35
C LEU A 238 -13.46 1.21 -18.23
N SER A 239 -14.04 1.92 -19.21
CA SER A 239 -15.02 1.38 -20.16
C SER A 239 -14.40 0.67 -21.37
N ASN A 240 -13.07 0.77 -21.57
CA ASN A 240 -12.39 0.19 -22.73
C ASN A 240 -12.57 -1.34 -22.75
N ASP A 241 -12.66 -1.90 -23.97
CA ASP A 241 -12.76 -3.34 -24.16
C ASP A 241 -11.44 -4.03 -23.75
N VAL A 242 -11.55 -5.15 -23.05
CA VAL A 242 -10.42 -5.99 -22.62
C VAL A 242 -10.28 -7.28 -23.41
N LYS A 243 -11.19 -7.53 -24.38
CA LYS A 243 -11.18 -8.71 -25.22
C LYS A 243 -9.88 -8.79 -26.03
N GLY A 244 -9.29 -9.97 -26.06
CA GLY A 244 -8.02 -10.22 -26.74
C GLY A 244 -6.79 -9.75 -25.97
N LYS A 245 -6.95 -9.19 -24.77
CA LYS A 245 -5.83 -8.93 -23.88
C LYS A 245 -5.23 -10.24 -23.38
N LYS A 246 -3.93 -10.24 -23.11
CA LYS A 246 -3.17 -11.43 -22.68
C LYS A 246 -2.59 -11.21 -21.30
N MET A 247 -2.91 -12.09 -20.38
CA MET A 247 -2.29 -12.11 -19.05
C MET A 247 -1.51 -13.41 -18.83
N PHE A 248 -0.55 -13.36 -17.93
CA PHE A 248 0.17 -14.55 -17.51
C PHE A 248 0.19 -14.67 -15.98
N TYR A 249 0.43 -15.90 -15.51
CA TYR A 249 0.77 -16.17 -14.11
C TYR A 249 2.06 -16.98 -14.02
N MET A 250 2.76 -16.87 -12.88
CA MET A 250 4.02 -17.56 -12.62
C MET A 250 3.75 -18.98 -12.12
N LYS A 251 4.07 -20.02 -12.92
CA LYS A 251 3.79 -21.43 -12.58
C LYS A 251 4.44 -21.84 -11.28
N GLU A 252 5.72 -21.51 -11.09
CA GLU A 252 6.51 -21.92 -9.94
C GLU A 252 5.91 -21.43 -8.61
N ALA A 253 5.20 -20.29 -8.62
CA ALA A 253 4.56 -19.77 -7.42
C ALA A 253 3.26 -20.51 -7.06
N LEU A 254 2.59 -21.12 -8.03
CA LEU A 254 1.34 -21.88 -7.82
C LEU A 254 1.57 -23.38 -7.64
N GLU A 255 2.76 -23.89 -7.97
CA GLU A 255 3.15 -25.29 -7.79
C GLU A 255 3.68 -25.60 -6.38
N ILE A 256 3.66 -24.62 -5.48
CA ILE A 256 4.08 -24.77 -4.09
C ILE A 256 3.06 -25.67 -3.37
N ASN A 257 3.51 -26.84 -2.95
CA ASN A 257 2.71 -27.77 -2.14
C ASN A 257 3.40 -27.98 -0.79
N ASN A 258 2.84 -27.39 0.25
CA ASN A 258 3.37 -27.46 1.62
C ASN A 258 2.36 -28.03 2.62
N GLY A 259 1.21 -28.53 2.14
CA GLY A 259 0.13 -29.05 2.98
C GLY A 259 -0.71 -27.97 3.66
N ASN A 260 -0.61 -26.72 3.22
CA ASN A 260 -1.45 -25.62 3.70
C ASN A 260 -2.81 -25.64 2.98
N GLU A 261 -3.86 -26.07 3.69
CA GLU A 261 -5.23 -26.14 3.14
C GLU A 261 -5.77 -24.79 2.67
N ASN A 262 -5.37 -23.68 3.30
CA ASN A 262 -5.80 -22.35 2.86
C ASN A 262 -5.17 -22.01 1.51
N LEU A 263 -3.88 -22.31 1.31
CA LEU A 263 -3.19 -22.10 0.04
C LEU A 263 -3.86 -22.89 -1.09
N GLU A 264 -4.23 -24.17 -0.84
CA GLU A 264 -4.94 -24.97 -1.84
C GLU A 264 -6.27 -24.34 -2.25
N LYS A 265 -7.06 -23.85 -1.27
CA LYS A 265 -8.33 -23.16 -1.53
C LYS A 265 -8.13 -21.82 -2.24
N ILE A 266 -7.07 -21.08 -1.93
CA ILE A 266 -6.71 -19.82 -2.60
C ILE A 266 -6.34 -20.09 -4.06
N ILE A 267 -5.53 -21.13 -4.33
CA ILE A 267 -5.17 -21.53 -5.69
C ILE A 267 -6.40 -21.99 -6.48
N GLU A 268 -7.29 -22.76 -5.87
CA GLU A 268 -8.57 -23.15 -6.50
C GLU A 268 -9.43 -21.91 -6.86
N SER A 269 -9.55 -20.95 -5.94
CA SER A 269 -10.25 -19.69 -6.18
C SER A 269 -9.58 -18.85 -7.27
N PHE A 270 -8.25 -18.87 -7.32
CA PHE A 270 -7.49 -18.19 -8.37
C PHE A 270 -7.79 -18.77 -9.76
N TYR A 271 -7.85 -20.09 -9.91
CA TYR A 271 -8.22 -20.70 -11.20
C TYR A 271 -9.66 -20.36 -11.61
N LYS A 272 -10.60 -20.29 -10.67
CA LYS A 272 -11.96 -19.78 -10.95
C LYS A 272 -11.94 -18.31 -11.42
N THR A 273 -11.04 -17.50 -10.88
CA THR A 273 -10.82 -16.13 -11.33
C THR A 273 -10.25 -16.09 -12.76
N ILE A 274 -9.32 -16.99 -13.09
CA ILE A 274 -8.82 -17.14 -14.47
C ILE A 274 -9.96 -17.50 -15.45
N ASP A 275 -10.87 -18.37 -15.06
CA ASP A 275 -12.03 -18.70 -15.91
C ASP A 275 -12.93 -17.47 -16.13
N LYS A 276 -13.10 -16.60 -15.12
CA LYS A 276 -13.78 -15.32 -15.29
C LYS A 276 -13.04 -14.37 -16.25
N CYS A 277 -11.71 -14.34 -16.21
CA CYS A 277 -10.93 -13.60 -17.22
C CYS A 277 -11.21 -14.11 -18.63
N ARG A 278 -11.28 -15.44 -18.83
CA ARG A 278 -11.58 -16.05 -20.11
C ARG A 278 -13.00 -15.75 -20.59
N GLU A 279 -13.99 -15.71 -19.70
CA GLU A 279 -15.36 -15.28 -20.00
C GLU A 279 -15.40 -13.83 -20.52
N LEU A 280 -14.50 -12.95 -20.05
CA LEU A 280 -14.31 -11.59 -20.54
C LEU A 280 -13.52 -11.52 -21.88
N GLY A 281 -13.10 -12.64 -22.41
CA GLY A 281 -12.30 -12.72 -23.63
C GLY A 281 -10.82 -12.40 -23.43
N ILE A 282 -10.32 -12.46 -22.19
CA ILE A 282 -8.90 -12.29 -21.86
C ILE A 282 -8.22 -13.67 -21.92
N GLU A 283 -7.12 -13.76 -22.67
CA GLU A 283 -6.28 -14.96 -22.68
C GLU A 283 -5.40 -15.00 -21.43
N VAL A 284 -5.35 -16.14 -20.72
CA VAL A 284 -4.52 -16.30 -19.52
C VAL A 284 -3.71 -17.58 -19.59
N GLU A 285 -2.39 -17.46 -19.47
CA GLU A 285 -1.44 -18.56 -19.58
C GLU A 285 -0.51 -18.64 -18.37
N GLY A 286 -0.12 -19.86 -18.00
CA GLY A 286 0.95 -20.09 -17.04
C GLY A 286 2.32 -20.07 -17.72
N VAL A 287 3.24 -19.25 -17.24
CA VAL A 287 4.61 -19.18 -17.79
C VAL A 287 5.65 -19.42 -16.71
N SER A 288 6.84 -19.91 -17.11
CA SER A 288 7.97 -20.03 -16.19
C SER A 288 8.65 -18.67 -15.99
N PHE A 289 8.82 -18.29 -14.72
CA PHE A 289 9.55 -17.07 -14.36
C PHE A 289 11.01 -17.33 -14.00
N ARG A 290 11.39 -18.56 -13.75
CA ARG A 290 12.64 -19.05 -13.14
C ARG A 290 12.60 -18.97 -11.60
N LYS A 291 12.57 -20.12 -10.98
CA LYS A 291 12.48 -20.27 -9.52
C LYS A 291 13.61 -19.55 -8.78
N ASP A 292 14.85 -19.61 -9.29
CA ASP A 292 16.01 -18.95 -8.70
C ASP A 292 15.86 -17.42 -8.61
N LEU A 293 15.21 -16.78 -9.59
CA LEU A 293 14.91 -15.35 -9.54
C LEU A 293 13.81 -15.03 -8.53
N LEU A 294 12.78 -15.88 -8.44
CA LEU A 294 11.69 -15.71 -7.48
C LEU A 294 12.17 -15.82 -6.04
N GLU A 295 13.01 -16.83 -5.73
CA GLU A 295 13.63 -17.00 -4.41
C GLU A 295 14.55 -15.82 -4.04
N ALA A 296 15.15 -15.17 -5.03
CA ALA A 296 16.05 -14.03 -4.83
C ALA A 296 15.34 -12.69 -4.60
N VAL A 297 14.02 -12.58 -4.84
CA VAL A 297 13.23 -11.34 -4.70
C VAL A 297 13.38 -10.75 -3.30
N TYR A 298 13.02 -11.52 -2.28
CA TYR A 298 13.03 -11.03 -0.89
C TYR A 298 14.43 -10.73 -0.35
N PRO A 299 15.45 -11.60 -0.52
CA PRO A 299 16.82 -11.27 -0.13
C PRO A 299 17.35 -9.99 -0.78
N ALA A 300 17.16 -9.81 -2.07
CA ALA A 300 17.57 -8.59 -2.77
C ALA A 300 16.84 -7.34 -2.25
N TYR A 301 15.53 -7.46 -2.04
CA TYR A 301 14.71 -6.40 -1.44
C TYR A 301 15.21 -6.02 -0.04
N ASN A 302 15.49 -7.00 0.81
CA ASN A 302 15.93 -6.74 2.18
C ASN A 302 17.27 -6.01 2.23
N VAL A 303 18.23 -6.41 1.38
CA VAL A 303 19.52 -5.74 1.27
C VAL A 303 19.36 -4.29 0.80
N ILE A 304 18.64 -4.06 -0.31
CA ILE A 304 18.45 -2.71 -0.88
C ILE A 304 17.69 -1.83 0.11
N SER A 305 16.56 -2.32 0.62
CA SER A 305 15.69 -1.50 1.48
C SER A 305 16.35 -1.13 2.81
N CYS A 306 17.08 -2.05 3.45
CA CYS A 306 17.80 -1.75 4.69
C CYS A 306 18.94 -0.74 4.46
N ALA A 307 19.67 -0.84 3.34
CA ALA A 307 20.72 0.12 3.00
C ALA A 307 20.15 1.52 2.77
N GLU A 308 19.10 1.63 1.96
CA GLU A 308 18.44 2.92 1.68
C GLU A 308 17.76 3.49 2.93
N ALA A 309 17.11 2.66 3.75
CA ALA A 309 16.53 3.09 5.02
C ALA A 309 17.56 3.71 5.95
N THR A 310 18.74 3.11 6.07
CA THR A 310 19.83 3.61 6.92
C THR A 310 20.28 5.00 6.46
N SER A 311 20.38 5.21 5.15
CA SER A 311 20.74 6.52 4.58
C SER A 311 19.61 7.54 4.76
N ASN A 312 18.38 7.18 4.36
CA ASN A 312 17.21 8.08 4.38
C ASN A 312 16.84 8.56 5.77
N ASN A 313 17.01 7.71 6.80
CA ASN A 313 16.66 8.03 8.18
C ASN A 313 17.88 8.44 9.04
N SER A 314 19.01 8.77 8.41
CA SER A 314 20.21 9.25 9.11
C SER A 314 20.01 10.61 9.79
N ASN A 315 19.06 11.42 9.32
CA ASN A 315 18.68 12.71 9.87
C ASN A 315 17.76 12.63 11.11
N LEU A 316 17.19 11.47 11.43
CA LEU A 316 16.37 11.26 12.62
C LEU A 316 17.28 11.08 13.84
N THR A 317 17.76 12.19 14.39
CA THR A 317 18.75 12.26 15.47
C THR A 317 18.33 13.10 16.67
N GLY A 318 17.15 13.74 16.59
CA GLY A 318 16.69 14.72 17.58
C GLY A 318 17.42 16.07 17.52
N ILE A 319 18.29 16.29 16.52
CA ILE A 319 18.98 17.57 16.32
C ILE A 319 18.16 18.51 15.42
N PRO A 320 17.80 18.10 14.16
CA PRO A 320 17.07 19.00 13.26
C PRO A 320 15.58 19.07 13.59
N PHE A 321 14.98 17.97 14.02
CA PHE A 321 13.55 17.84 14.35
C PHE A 321 13.24 16.52 15.05
N GLY A 322 12.00 16.35 15.49
CA GLY A 322 11.52 15.16 16.22
C GLY A 322 11.79 15.21 17.71
N ASN A 323 11.50 14.11 18.40
CA ASN A 323 11.77 13.96 19.81
C ASN A 323 13.28 14.04 20.10
N ARG A 324 13.67 14.66 21.21
CA ARG A 324 15.07 14.81 21.63
C ARG A 324 15.26 14.29 23.02
N ILE A 325 16.23 13.42 23.20
CA ILE A 325 16.70 12.94 24.50
C ILE A 325 18.05 13.60 24.80
N ASP A 326 18.15 14.26 25.95
CA ASP A 326 19.34 15.00 26.32
C ASP A 326 20.57 14.10 26.60
N GLY A 327 21.76 14.70 26.48
CA GLY A 327 23.03 14.05 26.68
C GLY A 327 24.11 15.08 27.02
N ASN A 328 25.31 14.63 27.41
CA ASN A 328 26.41 15.50 27.78
C ASN A 328 27.05 16.24 26.61
N ASN A 329 26.87 15.72 25.41
CA ASN A 329 27.36 16.25 24.14
C ASN A 329 26.45 15.84 22.99
N ILE A 330 26.74 16.33 21.78
CA ILE A 330 25.90 16.06 20.60
C ILE A 330 25.82 14.58 20.24
N ASN A 331 26.90 13.81 20.44
CA ASN A 331 26.90 12.37 20.16
C ASN A 331 26.01 11.61 21.13
N ASP A 332 26.03 11.98 22.42
CA ASP A 332 25.15 11.41 23.42
C ASP A 332 23.68 11.69 23.11
N ILE A 333 23.36 12.94 22.71
CA ILE A 333 21.99 13.31 22.30
C ILE A 333 21.54 12.44 21.15
N MET A 334 22.34 12.33 20.09
CA MET A 334 22.00 11.53 18.92
C MET A 334 21.84 10.04 19.28
N MET A 335 22.75 9.50 20.07
CA MET A 335 22.72 8.10 20.50
C MET A 335 21.53 7.82 21.40
N ASN A 336 21.28 8.61 22.42
CA ASN A 336 20.17 8.44 23.35
C ASN A 336 18.82 8.55 22.60
N THR A 337 18.68 9.59 21.78
CA THR A 337 17.47 9.82 20.98
C THR A 337 17.14 8.63 20.07
N ARG A 338 18.12 8.10 19.34
CA ARG A 338 17.92 6.95 18.45
C ARG A 338 17.71 5.65 19.24
N THR A 339 18.35 5.49 20.40
CA THR A 339 18.21 4.30 21.24
C THR A 339 16.79 4.20 21.83
N GLU A 340 16.23 5.29 22.30
CA GLU A 340 14.89 5.32 22.89
C GLU A 340 13.78 5.53 21.85
N GLY A 341 14.09 6.26 20.76
CA GLY A 341 13.11 6.65 19.76
C GLY A 341 12.76 5.57 18.73
N PHE A 342 13.64 4.57 18.52
CA PHE A 342 13.39 3.47 17.58
C PHE A 342 13.11 2.15 18.27
N SER A 343 12.17 1.37 17.69
CA SER A 343 11.95 -0.02 18.10
C SER A 343 13.14 -0.92 17.73
N GLU A 344 13.17 -2.11 18.33
CA GLU A 344 14.18 -3.14 18.03
C GLU A 344 14.18 -3.56 16.55
N LEU A 345 13.00 -3.60 15.90
CA LEU A 345 12.89 -3.92 14.48
C LEU A 345 13.63 -2.88 13.63
N ILE A 346 13.44 -1.60 13.90
CA ILE A 346 14.08 -0.49 13.17
C ILE A 346 15.59 -0.49 13.40
N LYS A 347 16.03 -0.65 14.64
CA LYS A 347 17.46 -0.77 14.99
C LYS A 347 18.13 -1.92 14.23
N ARG A 348 17.48 -3.09 14.17
CA ARG A 348 17.96 -4.26 13.40
C ARG A 348 18.14 -3.93 11.93
N ARG A 349 17.16 -3.25 11.29
CA ARG A 349 17.25 -2.84 9.89
C ARG A 349 18.41 -1.88 9.64
N PHE A 350 18.63 -0.93 10.55
CA PHE A 350 19.77 0.00 10.45
C PHE A 350 21.12 -0.70 10.65
N VAL A 351 21.21 -1.70 11.52
CA VAL A 351 22.43 -2.52 11.69
C VAL A 351 22.72 -3.28 10.39
N ILE A 352 21.71 -3.93 9.79
CA ILE A 352 21.85 -4.62 8.50
C ILE A 352 22.28 -3.62 7.41
N GLY A 353 21.59 -2.49 7.30
CA GLY A 353 21.92 -1.47 6.29
C GLY A 353 23.30 -0.87 6.47
N SER A 354 23.70 -0.60 7.71
CA SER A 354 25.06 -0.11 8.02
C SER A 354 26.13 -1.13 7.60
N TYR A 355 25.90 -2.42 7.86
CA TYR A 355 26.80 -3.48 7.42
C TYR A 355 26.91 -3.56 5.90
N VAL A 356 25.75 -3.50 5.21
CA VAL A 356 25.70 -3.51 3.73
C VAL A 356 26.42 -2.32 3.12
N LEU A 357 26.35 -1.14 3.75
CA LEU A 357 26.96 0.10 3.26
C LEU A 357 28.46 0.25 3.57
N GLN A 358 29.06 -0.65 4.36
CA GLN A 358 30.50 -0.67 4.56
C GLN A 358 31.22 -0.90 3.24
N LYS A 359 32.34 -0.19 3.03
CA LYS A 359 33.09 -0.19 1.77
C LYS A 359 33.43 -1.60 1.24
N GLU A 360 33.82 -2.49 2.12
CA GLU A 360 34.17 -3.88 1.83
C GLU A 360 32.96 -4.77 1.46
N ASN A 361 31.75 -4.35 1.82
CA ASN A 361 30.52 -5.09 1.62
C ASN A 361 29.67 -4.56 0.46
N GLN A 362 29.83 -3.29 0.08
CA GLN A 362 28.97 -2.64 -0.92
C GLN A 362 28.89 -3.43 -2.24
N GLU A 363 30.02 -3.88 -2.78
CA GLU A 363 30.00 -4.61 -4.05
C GLU A 363 29.35 -5.99 -3.89
N LYS A 364 29.70 -6.70 -2.83
CA LYS A 364 29.22 -8.08 -2.60
C LYS A 364 27.74 -8.15 -2.25
N LEU A 365 27.19 -7.12 -1.60
CA LEU A 365 25.81 -7.12 -1.13
C LEU A 365 24.96 -6.13 -1.91
N PHE A 366 25.20 -4.80 -1.79
CA PHE A 366 24.32 -3.78 -2.35
C PHE A 366 24.30 -3.80 -3.88
N LEU A 367 25.47 -3.78 -4.51
CA LEU A 367 25.54 -3.79 -5.97
C LEU A 367 25.07 -5.12 -6.56
N ASN A 368 25.35 -6.26 -5.92
CA ASN A 368 24.84 -7.54 -6.37
C ASN A 368 23.31 -7.65 -6.21
N ALA A 369 22.73 -7.15 -5.11
CA ALA A 369 21.27 -7.06 -4.95
C ALA A 369 20.65 -6.18 -6.07
N GLY A 370 21.30 -5.08 -6.43
CA GLY A 370 20.92 -4.25 -7.58
C GLY A 370 20.99 -4.99 -8.92
N ARG A 371 22.01 -5.84 -9.13
CA ARG A 371 22.12 -6.69 -10.33
C ARG A 371 20.99 -7.74 -10.38
N VAL A 372 20.69 -8.39 -9.24
CA VAL A 372 19.56 -9.34 -9.11
C VAL A 372 18.23 -8.63 -9.39
N ARG A 373 17.99 -7.46 -8.79
CA ARG A 373 16.83 -6.61 -9.12
C ARG A 373 16.71 -6.39 -10.62
N ARG A 374 17.83 -6.04 -11.29
CA ARG A 374 17.86 -5.80 -12.74
C ARG A 374 17.48 -7.07 -13.52
N MET A 375 18.01 -8.24 -13.15
CA MET A 375 17.66 -9.52 -13.81
C MET A 375 16.17 -9.84 -13.68
N ILE A 376 15.58 -9.61 -12.51
CA ILE A 376 14.13 -9.81 -12.27
C ILE A 376 13.31 -8.85 -13.15
N VAL A 377 13.70 -7.57 -13.20
CA VAL A 377 13.00 -6.56 -14.01
C VAL A 377 13.14 -6.86 -15.51
N ASP A 378 14.32 -7.30 -15.97
CA ASP A 378 14.54 -7.67 -17.37
C ASP A 378 13.68 -8.88 -17.76
N ARG A 379 13.55 -9.88 -16.87
CA ARG A 379 12.64 -11.02 -17.09
C ARG A 379 11.18 -10.59 -17.18
N MET A 380 10.72 -9.68 -16.31
CA MET A 380 9.37 -9.11 -16.42
C MET A 380 9.17 -8.37 -17.75
N ASN A 381 10.13 -7.52 -18.13
CA ASN A 381 10.05 -6.77 -19.39
C ASN A 381 10.09 -7.68 -20.62
N GLU A 382 10.75 -8.82 -20.54
CA GLU A 382 10.72 -9.85 -21.60
C GLU A 382 9.30 -10.41 -21.73
N LEU A 383 8.67 -10.82 -20.62
CA LEU A 383 7.31 -11.34 -20.62
C LEU A 383 6.30 -10.28 -21.08
N PHE A 384 6.47 -9.04 -20.69
CA PHE A 384 5.61 -7.93 -21.15
C PHE A 384 5.71 -7.61 -22.66
N LYS A 385 6.58 -8.27 -23.43
CA LYS A 385 6.54 -8.15 -24.90
C LYS A 385 5.36 -8.94 -25.49
N ASP A 386 5.01 -10.05 -24.85
CA ASP A 386 4.01 -11.01 -25.33
C ASP A 386 2.70 -10.91 -24.53
N TYR A 387 2.74 -10.36 -23.31
CA TYR A 387 1.61 -10.26 -22.39
C TYR A 387 1.37 -8.81 -21.93
N ASP A 388 0.11 -8.47 -21.71
CA ASP A 388 -0.33 -7.16 -21.23
C ASP A 388 -0.17 -6.99 -19.70
N ALA A 389 -0.38 -8.06 -18.92
CA ALA A 389 -0.27 -8.04 -17.46
C ALA A 389 0.04 -9.41 -16.85
N LEU A 390 0.61 -9.37 -15.64
CA LEU A 390 0.71 -10.50 -14.71
C LEU A 390 -0.53 -10.53 -13.84
N ILE A 391 -1.09 -11.73 -13.59
CA ILE A 391 -2.13 -11.96 -12.60
C ILE A 391 -1.69 -13.06 -11.62
N MET A 392 -1.83 -12.83 -10.29
CA MET A 392 -1.41 -13.75 -9.24
C MET A 392 -2.39 -13.68 -8.05
N PRO A 393 -2.48 -14.71 -7.18
CA PRO A 393 -3.01 -14.51 -5.84
C PRO A 393 -2.21 -13.43 -5.11
N SER A 394 -2.86 -12.52 -4.37
CA SER A 394 -2.14 -11.44 -3.67
C SER A 394 -1.32 -11.95 -2.49
N THR A 395 -1.74 -13.03 -1.85
CA THR A 395 -1.12 -13.60 -0.64
C THR A 395 -1.16 -15.12 -0.67
N PRO A 396 -0.20 -15.82 -0.02
CA PRO A 396 -0.18 -17.28 0.04
C PRO A 396 -1.20 -17.88 1.01
N ASP A 397 -1.72 -17.08 1.94
CA ASP A 397 -2.64 -17.52 2.98
C ASP A 397 -3.65 -16.41 3.28
N ILE A 398 -4.68 -16.75 4.05
CA ILE A 398 -5.56 -15.78 4.70
C ILE A 398 -4.75 -14.94 5.70
N ALA A 399 -5.34 -13.86 6.20
CA ALA A 399 -4.68 -13.00 7.20
C ALA A 399 -4.18 -13.83 8.40
N PRO A 400 -2.87 -13.77 8.75
CA PRO A 400 -2.29 -14.61 9.80
C PRO A 400 -2.75 -14.20 11.19
N LEU A 401 -2.76 -15.14 12.14
CA LEU A 401 -2.96 -14.86 13.55
C LEU A 401 -1.73 -14.13 14.14
N PHE A 402 -1.93 -13.35 15.21
CA PHE A 402 -0.83 -12.58 15.82
C PHE A 402 0.30 -13.45 16.36
N ASN A 403 0.02 -14.69 16.72
CA ASN A 403 0.99 -15.63 17.31
C ASN A 403 1.53 -16.66 16.30
N GLU A 404 1.18 -16.52 15.03
CA GLU A 404 1.68 -17.39 13.97
C GLU A 404 3.13 -17.04 13.61
N ALA A 405 4.01 -18.07 13.68
CA ALA A 405 5.37 -17.98 13.18
C ALA A 405 5.39 -18.39 11.71
N SER A 406 6.00 -17.57 10.85
CA SER A 406 6.25 -17.94 9.45
C SER A 406 7.67 -18.48 9.29
N ASP A 407 7.83 -19.60 8.57
CA ASP A 407 9.15 -20.02 8.08
C ASP A 407 9.58 -19.11 6.93
N LYS A 408 10.46 -18.16 7.24
CA LYS A 408 10.95 -17.15 6.28
C LYS A 408 11.93 -17.69 5.24
N LEU A 409 12.23 -18.99 5.27
CA LEU A 409 13.06 -19.66 4.27
C LEU A 409 12.26 -20.64 3.41
N SER A 410 10.96 -20.81 3.67
CA SER A 410 10.09 -21.64 2.83
C SER A 410 9.87 -21.02 1.45
N ASP A 411 9.64 -21.84 0.44
CA ASP A 411 9.26 -21.40 -0.92
C ASP A 411 7.98 -20.57 -0.90
N GLU A 412 7.02 -20.92 -0.03
CA GLU A 412 5.80 -20.14 0.17
C GLU A 412 6.09 -18.69 0.57
N TYR A 413 6.98 -18.49 1.56
CA TYR A 413 7.36 -17.16 1.99
C TYR A 413 8.23 -16.43 0.95
N LEU A 414 9.27 -17.08 0.44
CA LEU A 414 10.24 -16.45 -0.47
C LEU A 414 9.60 -16.10 -1.82
N ILE A 415 8.74 -16.97 -2.35
CA ILE A 415 8.14 -16.82 -3.68
C ILE A 415 6.77 -16.14 -3.57
N LEU A 416 5.74 -16.88 -3.13
CA LEU A 416 4.36 -16.40 -3.18
C LEU A 416 4.08 -15.31 -2.15
N GLY A 417 4.72 -15.34 -0.99
CA GLY A 417 4.60 -14.31 0.05
C GLY A 417 5.24 -12.97 -0.29
N ASN A 418 6.15 -12.93 -1.28
CA ASN A 418 6.94 -11.74 -1.61
C ASN A 418 6.97 -11.37 -3.11
N HIS A 419 6.23 -12.06 -3.98
CA HIS A 419 6.21 -11.74 -5.43
C HIS A 419 5.74 -10.31 -5.72
N LEU A 420 4.92 -9.70 -4.85
CA LEU A 420 4.47 -8.32 -4.99
C LEU A 420 5.63 -7.31 -5.08
N VAL A 421 6.77 -7.61 -4.44
CA VAL A 421 7.99 -6.77 -4.48
C VAL A 421 8.48 -6.54 -5.91
N ILE A 422 8.22 -7.47 -6.84
CA ILE A 422 8.57 -7.33 -8.26
C ILE A 422 7.97 -6.04 -8.84
N GLY A 423 6.75 -5.69 -8.42
CA GLY A 423 6.09 -4.45 -8.80
C GLY A 423 6.86 -3.18 -8.37
N ASN A 424 7.54 -3.22 -7.19
CA ASN A 424 8.39 -2.11 -6.74
C ASN A 424 9.75 -2.10 -7.44
N PHE A 425 10.33 -3.28 -7.69
CA PHE A 425 11.61 -3.39 -8.40
C PHE A 425 11.58 -2.75 -9.78
N GLY A 426 10.51 -3.00 -10.55
CA GLY A 426 10.34 -2.45 -11.90
C GLY A 426 9.58 -1.13 -11.95
N GLY A 427 9.07 -0.64 -10.83
CA GLY A 427 8.18 0.53 -10.80
C GLY A 427 6.88 0.29 -11.55
N PHE A 428 6.41 -0.95 -11.62
CA PHE A 428 5.22 -1.38 -12.36
C PHE A 428 3.93 -1.03 -11.61
N PRO A 429 2.87 -0.53 -12.27
CA PRO A 429 1.55 -0.37 -11.67
C PRO A 429 1.01 -1.73 -11.24
N SER A 430 0.42 -1.80 -10.05
CA SER A 430 -0.04 -3.06 -9.47
C SER A 430 -1.23 -2.83 -8.55
N ILE A 431 -2.27 -3.63 -8.70
CA ILE A 431 -3.52 -3.53 -7.95
C ILE A 431 -3.90 -4.88 -7.36
N SER A 432 -4.30 -4.88 -6.09
CA SER A 432 -4.98 -6.01 -5.46
C SER A 432 -6.47 -5.72 -5.37
N ILE A 433 -7.30 -6.64 -5.85
CA ILE A 433 -8.76 -6.57 -5.77
C ILE A 433 -9.32 -7.80 -5.05
N PRO A 434 -10.37 -7.66 -4.23
CA PRO A 434 -11.01 -8.79 -3.57
C PRO A 434 -11.57 -9.79 -4.61
N SER A 435 -11.35 -11.09 -4.36
CA SER A 435 -11.78 -12.16 -5.28
C SER A 435 -12.61 -13.25 -4.62
N GLY A 436 -12.94 -13.14 -3.33
CA GLY A 436 -13.74 -14.09 -2.59
C GLY A 436 -13.32 -14.25 -1.14
N PHE A 437 -13.67 -15.39 -0.56
CA PHE A 437 -13.38 -15.72 0.84
C PHE A 437 -12.85 -17.15 0.98
N VAL A 438 -11.93 -17.33 1.91
CA VAL A 438 -11.49 -18.64 2.43
C VAL A 438 -11.61 -18.60 3.94
N ASN A 439 -12.35 -19.55 4.52
CA ASN A 439 -12.59 -19.63 5.97
C ASN A 439 -13.06 -18.29 6.57
N ASN A 440 -14.03 -17.63 5.93
CA ASN A 440 -14.61 -16.32 6.26
C ASN A 440 -13.63 -15.14 6.21
N MET A 441 -12.40 -15.34 5.75
CA MET A 441 -11.43 -14.27 5.54
C MET A 441 -11.36 -13.89 4.05
N PRO A 442 -11.27 -12.58 3.73
CA PRO A 442 -11.16 -12.15 2.34
C PRO A 442 -9.85 -12.64 1.72
N ILE A 443 -9.93 -12.97 0.44
CA ILE A 443 -8.80 -13.25 -0.44
C ILE A 443 -8.85 -12.34 -1.65
N SER A 444 -7.70 -12.14 -2.29
CA SER A 444 -7.58 -11.18 -3.39
C SER A 444 -6.67 -11.70 -4.49
N VAL A 445 -6.89 -11.20 -5.70
CA VAL A 445 -5.96 -11.34 -6.80
C VAL A 445 -5.23 -10.03 -7.05
N ASN A 446 -3.99 -10.14 -7.52
CA ASN A 446 -3.16 -9.01 -7.89
C ASN A 446 -2.94 -8.97 -9.40
N ILE A 447 -3.11 -7.81 -10.01
CA ILE A 447 -2.82 -7.55 -11.42
C ILE A 447 -1.68 -6.54 -11.47
N THR A 448 -0.60 -6.87 -12.19
CA THR A 448 0.58 -6.02 -12.37
C THR A 448 0.86 -5.84 -13.85
N GLY A 449 0.88 -4.59 -14.31
CA GLY A 449 1.15 -4.25 -15.72
C GLY A 449 2.54 -3.69 -15.95
N ARG A 450 2.85 -3.39 -17.21
CA ARG A 450 4.08 -2.69 -17.60
C ARG A 450 4.10 -1.27 -17.01
N ALA A 451 5.29 -0.75 -16.70
CA ALA A 451 5.43 0.63 -16.26
C ALA A 451 4.78 1.63 -17.23
N LYS A 452 4.04 2.57 -16.69
CA LYS A 452 3.22 3.59 -17.38
C LYS A 452 1.90 3.08 -18.00
N GLU A 453 1.58 1.80 -17.85
CA GLU A 453 0.30 1.23 -18.28
C GLU A 453 -0.75 1.23 -17.16
N ASP A 454 -0.75 2.29 -16.34
CA ASP A 454 -1.69 2.47 -15.22
C ASP A 454 -3.16 2.33 -15.64
N SER A 455 -3.52 2.94 -16.79
CA SER A 455 -4.86 2.84 -17.39
C SER A 455 -5.28 1.41 -17.69
N LEU A 456 -4.39 0.63 -18.28
CA LEU A 456 -4.68 -0.77 -18.63
C LEU A 456 -4.89 -1.62 -17.37
N VAL A 457 -4.04 -1.44 -16.35
CA VAL A 457 -4.16 -2.19 -15.09
C VAL A 457 -5.48 -1.87 -14.38
N LEU A 458 -5.87 -0.60 -14.30
CA LEU A 458 -7.14 -0.18 -13.72
C LEU A 458 -8.33 -0.71 -14.53
N ASN A 459 -8.26 -0.69 -15.87
CA ASN A 459 -9.33 -1.21 -16.71
C ASN A 459 -9.51 -2.73 -16.58
N LEU A 460 -8.42 -3.51 -16.64
CA LEU A 460 -8.46 -4.97 -16.42
C LEU A 460 -9.04 -5.30 -15.04
N ALA A 461 -8.60 -4.59 -14.01
CA ALA A 461 -9.09 -4.77 -12.65
C ALA A 461 -10.58 -4.42 -12.51
N ASN A 462 -11.04 -3.32 -13.14
CA ASN A 462 -12.45 -2.92 -13.12
C ASN A 462 -13.36 -3.97 -13.79
N LYS A 463 -12.97 -4.46 -14.97
CA LYS A 463 -13.72 -5.50 -15.67
C LYS A 463 -13.77 -6.81 -14.88
N LEU A 464 -12.69 -7.16 -14.22
CA LEU A 464 -12.64 -8.35 -13.35
C LEU A 464 -13.48 -8.15 -12.09
N GLU A 465 -13.43 -6.98 -11.45
CA GLU A 465 -14.24 -6.63 -10.27
C GLU A 465 -15.74 -6.78 -10.56
N GLU A 466 -16.21 -6.35 -11.75
CA GLU A 466 -17.61 -6.45 -12.19
C GLU A 466 -18.14 -7.90 -12.17
N VAL A 467 -17.30 -8.90 -12.47
CA VAL A 467 -17.69 -10.32 -12.55
C VAL A 467 -17.36 -11.13 -11.30
N LEU A 468 -16.51 -10.62 -10.41
CA LEU A 468 -16.15 -11.29 -9.15
C LEU A 468 -17.20 -11.09 -8.04
N GLY A 469 -18.02 -10.03 -8.12
CA GLY A 469 -19.09 -9.77 -7.16
C GLY A 469 -18.64 -9.34 -5.77
N CYS A 470 -17.40 -8.88 -5.61
CA CYS A 470 -16.81 -8.45 -4.33
C CYS A 470 -16.70 -6.91 -4.19
N LYS A 471 -17.31 -6.15 -5.11
CA LYS A 471 -17.30 -4.70 -5.09
C LYS A 471 -18.00 -4.12 -3.87
N GLY A 472 -17.43 -3.10 -3.25
CA GLY A 472 -18.07 -2.33 -2.19
C GLY A 472 -18.17 -3.05 -0.84
N MET A 473 -17.44 -4.15 -0.64
CA MET A 473 -17.48 -4.89 0.63
C MET A 473 -17.05 -4.03 1.81
N VAL A 474 -17.72 -4.24 2.93
CA VAL A 474 -17.40 -3.65 4.23
C VAL A 474 -17.40 -4.80 5.24
N ALA A 475 -16.41 -4.84 6.11
CA ALA A 475 -16.39 -5.80 7.20
C ALA A 475 -17.61 -5.58 8.10
N LYS A 476 -18.35 -6.64 8.40
CA LYS A 476 -19.50 -6.55 9.31
C LYS A 476 -18.98 -6.47 10.73
N ASP A 477 -19.47 -5.49 11.46
CA ASP A 477 -19.36 -5.47 12.91
C ASP A 477 -20.32 -6.54 13.44
N GLU A 478 -19.83 -7.54 14.18
CA GLU A 478 -20.65 -8.51 14.89
C GLU A 478 -21.23 -7.91 16.17
#